data_d4ba26f1756c331d61e98a4ec75db4f0
#
_entry.id   d4ba26f1756c331d61e98a4ec75db4f0
#
_cell.length_a   1.000
_cell.length_b   1.000
_cell.length_c   1.000
_cell.angle_alpha   90.00
_cell.angle_beta   90.00
_cell.angle_gamma   90.00
#
_symmetry.space_group_name_H-M   'P 1'
#
loop_
_entity.id
_entity.type
_entity.pdbx_description
1 polymer ?
#
loop_
_entity_poly.entity_id
_entity_poly.type
_entity_poly.pdbx_seq_one_letter_code
_entity_poly.pdbx_strand_id
1 'polypeptide(L)'
;MAEKTTNYQCPACTGPLHYDGASGKLVCDYCGSAYDVKDIEARYAKKQAAADTAAEGDAKKAARLPRQDSPVWSEAEAEGLNSYSCPTCGAELVCDETTAATTCPYCGNPTVPGGKLSGKLKPEYILPFKLDKKAAIAQLTRYYKGKAFLPKAFKSQNHIAEIQGVYVPFWLYDAKADARGRYEGQNSESHREGDYMVTTTQHYDVRREGSAAFAKVPVDGSSKMPNTHMDAIEPFDYGDLKPFSTAYLPGYLADRYDEDADACAERAYRRMYNSTADALHATTGGYSEIHPISENINVDMTHAHYALLPVWMLHTRWKDKDFLFAMNGQTGRLIGDLPVDKSRVAAWFAGISLPLMAVLAFLLLL
;
A
#
# COMPACT_ATOMS: atom_id res chain seq x y z
N MET A 1 13.15 -23.13 -27.79
CA MET A 1 11.95 -22.38 -27.42
C MET A 1 11.50 -22.94 -26.07
N ALA A 2 11.72 -22.23 -24.99
CA ALA A 2 11.26 -22.68 -23.65
C ALA A 2 9.75 -22.42 -23.57
N GLU A 3 8.96 -23.47 -23.33
CA GLU A 3 7.54 -23.35 -23.05
C GLU A 3 7.35 -22.49 -21.80
N LYS A 4 6.71 -21.32 -21.96
CA LYS A 4 6.26 -20.49 -20.85
C LYS A 4 5.11 -21.23 -20.14
N THR A 5 5.39 -21.83 -19.00
CA THR A 5 4.33 -22.38 -18.13
C THR A 5 3.51 -21.21 -17.58
N THR A 6 2.34 -20.96 -18.14
CA THR A 6 1.42 -19.90 -17.70
C THR A 6 0.56 -20.46 -16.57
N ASN A 7 0.74 -20.01 -15.33
CA ASN A 7 -0.14 -20.34 -14.22
C ASN A 7 -1.38 -19.46 -14.28
N TYR A 8 -2.52 -20.05 -14.65
CA TYR A 8 -3.80 -19.36 -14.70
C TYR A 8 -4.41 -19.20 -13.30
N GLN A 9 -4.90 -18.00 -13.00
CA GLN A 9 -5.58 -17.68 -11.75
C GLN A 9 -7.10 -17.68 -11.92
N CYS A 10 -7.82 -18.12 -10.90
CA CYS A 10 -9.27 -18.15 -10.88
C CYS A 10 -9.87 -16.74 -10.94
N PRO A 11 -10.76 -16.43 -11.88
CA PRO A 11 -11.42 -15.12 -11.98
C PRO A 11 -12.28 -14.74 -10.77
N ALA A 12 -12.74 -15.74 -10.00
CA ALA A 12 -13.63 -15.51 -8.86
C ALA A 12 -12.90 -15.28 -7.53
N CYS A 13 -11.74 -15.96 -7.32
CA CYS A 13 -11.04 -15.92 -6.02
C CYS A 13 -9.53 -15.78 -6.14
N THR A 14 -8.99 -15.59 -7.34
CA THR A 14 -7.54 -15.51 -7.65
C THR A 14 -6.70 -16.74 -7.28
N GLY A 15 -7.29 -17.80 -6.76
CA GLY A 15 -6.63 -19.08 -6.50
C GLY A 15 -6.10 -19.72 -7.80
N PRO A 16 -5.12 -20.64 -7.71
CA PRO A 16 -4.59 -21.33 -8.88
C PRO A 16 -5.66 -22.22 -9.54
N LEU A 17 -5.65 -22.23 -10.86
CA LEU A 17 -6.47 -23.15 -11.65
C LEU A 17 -5.61 -24.34 -12.08
N HIS A 18 -6.15 -25.55 -11.93
CA HIS A 18 -5.56 -26.75 -12.49
C HIS A 18 -6.49 -27.38 -13.53
N TYR A 19 -5.93 -28.12 -14.47
CA TYR A 19 -6.72 -28.82 -15.48
C TYR A 19 -7.21 -30.16 -14.92
N ASP A 20 -8.52 -30.33 -14.90
CA ASP A 20 -9.15 -31.62 -14.54
C ASP A 20 -9.45 -32.40 -15.83
N GLY A 21 -8.73 -33.51 -16.01
CA GLY A 21 -8.86 -34.37 -17.17
C GLY A 21 -10.21 -35.08 -17.28
N ALA A 22 -10.96 -35.21 -16.18
CA ALA A 22 -12.28 -35.87 -16.18
C ALA A 22 -13.38 -34.95 -16.71
N SER A 23 -13.33 -33.66 -16.34
CA SER A 23 -14.31 -32.65 -16.82
C SER A 23 -13.84 -31.88 -18.05
N GLY A 24 -12.55 -31.95 -18.42
CA GLY A 24 -11.95 -31.18 -19.50
C GLY A 24 -11.87 -29.67 -19.23
N LYS A 25 -11.96 -29.25 -17.96
CA LYS A 25 -12.03 -27.86 -17.53
C LYS A 25 -10.87 -27.47 -16.61
N LEU A 26 -10.65 -26.16 -16.48
CA LEU A 26 -9.82 -25.60 -15.44
C LEU A 26 -10.63 -25.41 -14.16
N VAL A 27 -10.26 -26.09 -13.10
CA VAL A 27 -10.97 -26.09 -11.81
C VAL A 27 -10.13 -25.37 -10.76
N CYS A 28 -10.78 -24.62 -9.90
CA CYS A 28 -10.16 -23.95 -8.78
C CYS A 28 -10.39 -24.75 -7.48
N ASP A 29 -9.30 -25.18 -6.84
CA ASP A 29 -9.37 -25.93 -5.57
C ASP A 29 -9.91 -25.09 -4.40
N TYR A 30 -9.87 -23.76 -4.51
CA TYR A 30 -10.26 -22.85 -3.44
C TYR A 30 -11.77 -22.57 -3.40
N CYS A 31 -12.38 -22.32 -4.55
CA CYS A 31 -13.80 -21.95 -4.62
C CYS A 31 -14.66 -22.94 -5.39
N GLY A 32 -14.07 -24.03 -5.94
CA GLY A 32 -14.78 -25.05 -6.70
C GLY A 32 -15.28 -24.59 -8.09
N SER A 33 -14.94 -23.37 -8.51
CA SER A 33 -15.39 -22.86 -9.83
C SER A 33 -14.64 -23.56 -10.96
N ALA A 34 -15.38 -23.94 -12.01
CA ALA A 34 -14.82 -24.57 -13.21
C ALA A 34 -15.01 -23.69 -14.43
N TYR A 35 -13.98 -23.57 -15.25
CA TYR A 35 -13.96 -22.71 -16.44
C TYR A 35 -13.48 -23.48 -17.67
N ASP A 36 -13.99 -23.12 -18.82
CA ASP A 36 -13.45 -23.62 -20.09
C ASP A 36 -12.05 -23.07 -20.33
N VAL A 37 -11.13 -23.92 -20.80
CA VAL A 37 -9.74 -23.53 -21.09
C VAL A 37 -9.72 -22.32 -22.04
N LYS A 38 -10.55 -22.34 -23.10
CA LYS A 38 -10.63 -21.26 -24.09
C LYS A 38 -11.07 -19.91 -23.50
N ASP A 39 -11.95 -19.92 -22.48
CA ASP A 39 -12.44 -18.69 -21.86
C ASP A 39 -11.36 -18.05 -21.00
N ILE A 40 -10.57 -18.86 -20.31
CA ILE A 40 -9.44 -18.39 -19.51
C ILE A 40 -8.33 -17.88 -20.42
N GLU A 41 -7.96 -18.61 -21.46
CA GLU A 41 -6.97 -18.18 -22.45
C GLU A 41 -7.37 -16.87 -23.14
N ALA A 42 -8.63 -16.72 -23.54
CA ALA A 42 -9.14 -15.49 -24.16
C ALA A 42 -9.10 -14.28 -23.18
N ARG A 43 -9.35 -14.50 -21.91
CA ARG A 43 -9.23 -13.46 -20.86
C ARG A 43 -7.77 -13.01 -20.68
N TYR A 44 -6.84 -13.96 -20.64
CA TYR A 44 -5.42 -13.66 -20.53
C TYR A 44 -4.87 -13.00 -21.78
N ALA A 45 -5.28 -13.44 -22.99
CA ALA A 45 -4.93 -12.80 -24.26
C ALA A 45 -5.45 -11.35 -24.34
N LYS A 46 -6.68 -11.06 -23.85
CA LYS A 46 -7.22 -9.68 -23.76
C LYS A 46 -6.43 -8.82 -22.77
N LYS A 47 -6.00 -9.40 -21.63
CA LYS A 47 -5.17 -8.72 -20.63
C LYS A 47 -3.79 -8.38 -21.19
N GLN A 48 -3.22 -9.29 -21.97
CA GLN A 48 -1.94 -9.11 -22.63
C GLN A 48 -2.01 -8.08 -23.79
N ALA A 49 -3.05 -8.13 -24.62
CA ALA A 49 -3.27 -7.13 -25.66
C ALA A 49 -3.56 -5.71 -25.10
N ALA A 50 -4.22 -5.61 -23.93
CA ALA A 50 -4.39 -4.33 -23.23
C ALA A 50 -3.07 -3.82 -22.64
N ALA A 51 -2.18 -4.70 -22.18
CA ALA A 51 -0.83 -4.35 -21.75
C ALA A 51 0.06 -3.91 -22.93
N ASP A 52 -0.05 -4.57 -24.08
CA ASP A 52 0.70 -4.24 -25.30
C ASP A 52 0.26 -2.90 -25.92
N THR A 53 -1.05 -2.59 -25.89
CA THR A 53 -1.56 -1.26 -26.31
C THR A 53 -1.24 -0.14 -25.32
N ALA A 54 -1.08 -0.44 -24.03
CA ALA A 54 -0.54 0.50 -23.05
C ALA A 54 0.95 0.79 -23.31
N ALA A 55 1.73 -0.21 -23.73
CA ALA A 55 3.14 -0.06 -24.09
C ALA A 55 3.40 0.84 -25.30
N GLU A 56 2.50 0.91 -26.28
CA GLU A 56 2.59 1.84 -27.43
C GLU A 56 2.27 3.30 -27.04
N GLY A 57 1.46 3.53 -26.00
CA GLY A 57 1.23 4.86 -25.39
C GLY A 57 2.44 5.36 -24.58
N ASP A 58 3.32 4.47 -24.15
CA ASP A 58 4.39 4.71 -23.21
C ASP A 58 5.70 5.25 -23.83
N ALA A 59 5.84 5.27 -25.15
CA ALA A 59 7.03 5.85 -25.79
C ALA A 59 7.18 7.37 -25.49
N LYS A 60 6.11 8.08 -25.20
CA LYS A 60 6.13 9.48 -24.70
C LYS A 60 6.32 9.58 -23.18
N LYS A 61 6.01 8.53 -22.40
CA LYS A 61 6.28 8.42 -20.96
C LYS A 61 7.71 8.00 -20.66
N ALA A 62 8.36 7.24 -21.53
CA ALA A 62 9.74 6.76 -21.38
C ALA A 62 10.76 7.90 -21.13
N ALA A 63 10.47 9.12 -21.59
CA ALA A 63 11.31 10.31 -21.32
C ALA A 63 11.19 10.83 -19.87
N ARG A 64 10.32 10.27 -19.04
CA ARG A 64 10.06 10.68 -17.63
C ARG A 64 10.38 9.58 -16.61
N LEU A 65 10.80 8.42 -17.05
CA LEU A 65 11.11 7.32 -16.13
C LEU A 65 12.42 7.59 -15.38
N PRO A 66 12.45 7.32 -14.08
CA PRO A 66 13.64 7.53 -13.27
C PRO A 66 14.74 6.53 -13.64
N ARG A 67 15.99 6.97 -13.50
CA ARG A 67 17.13 6.08 -13.66
C ARG A 67 17.15 5.05 -12.52
N GLN A 68 17.36 3.79 -12.89
CA GLN A 68 17.47 2.67 -11.98
C GLN A 68 18.86 2.04 -12.09
N ASP A 69 19.65 2.14 -11.03
CA ASP A 69 21.02 1.65 -10.98
C ASP A 69 21.19 0.49 -9.96
N SER A 70 20.10 -0.15 -9.53
CA SER A 70 20.14 -1.22 -8.53
C SER A 70 21.00 -2.39 -8.99
N PRO A 71 21.94 -2.89 -8.13
CA PRO A 71 22.79 -4.02 -8.45
C PRO A 71 21.95 -5.30 -8.61
N VAL A 72 22.56 -6.34 -9.19
CA VAL A 72 21.99 -7.69 -9.27
C VAL A 72 22.70 -8.63 -8.32
N TRP A 73 21.99 -9.67 -7.84
CA TRP A 73 22.58 -10.70 -7.01
C TRP A 73 23.60 -11.52 -7.82
N SER A 74 24.83 -11.61 -7.33
CA SER A 74 25.80 -12.58 -7.79
C SER A 74 25.54 -13.97 -7.19
N GLU A 75 26.13 -15.01 -7.76
CA GLU A 75 25.99 -16.37 -7.20
C GLU A 75 26.58 -16.46 -5.78
N ALA A 76 27.73 -15.83 -5.53
CA ALA A 76 28.37 -15.84 -4.22
C ALA A 76 27.56 -15.10 -3.14
N GLU A 77 26.86 -14.03 -3.50
CA GLU A 77 25.99 -13.29 -2.54
C GLU A 77 24.67 -14.01 -2.28
N ALA A 78 24.22 -14.85 -3.21
CA ALA A 78 23.02 -15.67 -3.03
C ALA A 78 23.29 -16.95 -2.23
N GLU A 79 24.57 -17.36 -2.06
CA GLU A 79 24.95 -18.43 -1.14
C GLU A 79 24.61 -18.03 0.30
N GLY A 80 24.03 -18.95 1.05
CA GLY A 80 23.60 -18.69 2.43
C GLY A 80 22.23 -18.01 2.57
N LEU A 81 21.50 -17.83 1.48
CA LEU A 81 20.13 -17.34 1.49
C LEU A 81 19.15 -18.42 1.02
N ASN A 82 18.10 -18.62 1.80
CA ASN A 82 16.97 -19.44 1.42
C ASN A 82 15.91 -18.61 0.72
N SER A 83 15.39 -19.13 -0.39
CA SER A 83 14.25 -18.54 -1.08
C SER A 83 13.04 -19.46 -0.93
N TYR A 84 11.88 -18.87 -0.69
CA TYR A 84 10.60 -19.55 -0.59
C TYR A 84 9.59 -18.86 -1.50
N SER A 85 8.66 -19.65 -2.06
CA SER A 85 7.54 -19.11 -2.82
C SER A 85 6.22 -19.53 -2.21
N CYS A 86 5.24 -18.65 -2.27
CA CYS A 86 3.89 -18.97 -1.87
C CYS A 86 3.08 -19.39 -3.09
N PRO A 87 2.63 -20.66 -3.20
CA PRO A 87 1.87 -21.12 -4.36
C PRO A 87 0.50 -20.46 -4.48
N THR A 88 -0.01 -19.87 -3.39
CA THR A 88 -1.33 -19.25 -3.34
C THR A 88 -1.34 -17.80 -3.86
N CYS A 89 -0.46 -16.95 -3.35
CA CYS A 89 -0.43 -15.53 -3.72
C CYS A 89 0.78 -15.12 -4.55
N GLY A 90 1.71 -16.06 -4.82
CA GLY A 90 2.91 -15.82 -5.61
C GLY A 90 4.01 -14.99 -4.93
N ALA A 91 3.90 -14.75 -3.60
CA ALA A 91 4.95 -14.04 -2.87
C ALA A 91 6.27 -14.82 -2.91
N GLU A 92 7.37 -14.14 -3.18
CA GLU A 92 8.72 -14.70 -3.13
C GLU A 92 9.49 -14.12 -1.94
N LEU A 93 9.72 -14.97 -0.95
CA LEU A 93 10.33 -14.61 0.33
C LEU A 93 11.79 -15.05 0.36
N VAL A 94 12.63 -14.22 0.91
CA VAL A 94 14.05 -14.49 1.11
C VAL A 94 14.38 -14.34 2.59
N CYS A 95 15.17 -15.25 3.11
CA CYS A 95 15.67 -15.20 4.47
C CYS A 95 17.06 -15.82 4.57
N ASP A 96 17.72 -15.64 5.70
CA ASP A 96 19.00 -16.30 5.99
C ASP A 96 18.82 -17.81 6.22
N GLU A 97 19.92 -18.56 6.31
CA GLU A 97 19.92 -20.02 6.52
C GLU A 97 19.25 -20.44 7.84
N THR A 98 19.23 -19.57 8.84
CA THR A 98 18.68 -19.86 10.16
C THR A 98 17.18 -19.57 10.27
N THR A 99 16.62 -18.85 9.33
CA THR A 99 15.22 -18.46 9.29
C THR A 99 14.46 -19.28 8.25
N ALA A 100 13.35 -19.88 8.62
CA ALA A 100 12.47 -20.63 7.71
C ALA A 100 11.15 -19.89 7.49
N ALA A 101 10.80 -19.64 6.24
CA ALA A 101 9.48 -19.14 5.87
C ALA A 101 8.50 -20.31 5.73
N THR A 102 7.88 -20.74 6.83
CA THR A 102 6.90 -21.84 6.82
C THR A 102 5.50 -21.39 6.43
N THR A 103 5.17 -20.14 6.68
CA THR A 103 3.86 -19.53 6.41
C THR A 103 4.04 -18.19 5.70
N CYS A 104 3.21 -17.95 4.69
CA CYS A 104 3.21 -16.69 3.96
C CYS A 104 2.65 -15.55 4.84
N PRO A 105 3.37 -14.44 5.04
CA PRO A 105 2.91 -13.32 5.87
C PRO A 105 1.71 -12.57 5.25
N TYR A 106 1.46 -12.74 3.96
CA TYR A 106 0.39 -12.06 3.23
C TYR A 106 -0.95 -12.80 3.26
N CYS A 107 -0.93 -14.11 3.01
CA CYS A 107 -2.17 -14.90 2.90
C CYS A 107 -2.28 -16.04 3.92
N GLY A 108 -1.29 -16.23 4.79
CA GLY A 108 -1.28 -17.25 5.84
C GLY A 108 -1.09 -18.69 5.36
N ASN A 109 -0.94 -18.92 4.04
CA ASN A 109 -0.77 -20.29 3.50
C ASN A 109 0.68 -20.78 3.61
N PRO A 110 0.91 -22.10 3.61
CA PRO A 110 2.26 -22.68 3.63
C PRO A 110 3.08 -22.23 2.41
N THR A 111 4.36 -22.01 2.63
CA THR A 111 5.33 -21.71 1.58
C THR A 111 6.14 -22.93 1.21
N VAL A 112 6.69 -22.95 0.00
CA VAL A 112 7.57 -24.00 -0.51
C VAL A 112 8.94 -23.42 -0.89
N PRO A 113 10.03 -24.20 -0.91
CA PRO A 113 11.32 -23.74 -1.39
C PRO A 113 11.19 -23.08 -2.77
N GLY A 114 11.77 -21.91 -2.93
CA GLY A 114 11.71 -21.10 -4.14
C GLY A 114 12.91 -21.31 -5.07
N GLY A 115 12.96 -20.47 -6.10
CA GLY A 115 14.04 -20.51 -7.10
C GLY A 115 15.31 -19.77 -6.67
N LYS A 116 16.31 -19.77 -7.55
CA LYS A 116 17.58 -19.04 -7.33
C LYS A 116 17.39 -17.53 -7.35
N LEU A 117 18.15 -16.83 -6.51
CA LEU A 117 18.18 -15.36 -6.42
C LEU A 117 19.15 -14.74 -7.43
N SER A 118 20.18 -15.47 -7.84
CA SER A 118 21.22 -14.94 -8.74
C SER A 118 20.63 -14.35 -10.03
N GLY A 119 21.16 -13.22 -10.48
CA GLY A 119 20.70 -12.50 -11.67
C GLY A 119 19.45 -11.63 -11.47
N LYS A 120 18.87 -11.59 -10.27
CA LYS A 120 17.75 -10.71 -9.91
C LYS A 120 18.27 -9.42 -9.28
N LEU A 121 17.47 -8.35 -9.29
CA LEU A 121 17.85 -7.10 -8.64
C LEU A 121 18.03 -7.30 -7.13
N LYS A 122 19.10 -6.72 -6.61
CA LYS A 122 19.43 -6.67 -5.19
C LYS A 122 19.06 -5.30 -4.63
N PRO A 123 18.53 -5.21 -3.40
CA PRO A 123 18.29 -3.93 -2.76
C PRO A 123 19.58 -3.10 -2.66
N GLU A 124 19.47 -1.79 -2.86
CA GLU A 124 20.54 -0.83 -2.58
C GLU A 124 20.57 -0.48 -1.09
N TYR A 125 19.37 -0.35 -0.52
CA TYR A 125 19.20 0.11 0.85
C TYR A 125 18.33 -0.84 1.66
N ILE A 126 18.53 -0.77 2.97
CA ILE A 126 17.69 -1.42 3.97
C ILE A 126 17.46 -0.46 5.14
N LEU A 127 16.26 -0.45 5.65
CA LEU A 127 15.90 0.28 6.85
C LEU A 127 15.74 -0.72 8.00
N PRO A 128 16.65 -0.76 9.00
CA PRO A 128 16.58 -1.77 10.04
C PRO A 128 15.34 -1.65 10.93
N PHE A 129 14.84 -2.79 11.42
CA PHE A 129 13.81 -2.79 12.48
C PHE A 129 14.33 -2.08 13.74
N LYS A 130 13.50 -1.20 14.32
CA LYS A 130 13.70 -0.60 15.65
C LYS A 130 12.85 -1.27 16.72
N LEU A 131 11.66 -1.73 16.33
CA LEU A 131 10.74 -2.42 17.22
C LEU A 131 10.98 -3.92 17.13
N ASP A 132 11.21 -4.56 18.27
CA ASP A 132 11.25 -6.01 18.36
C ASP A 132 9.84 -6.63 18.33
N LYS A 133 9.76 -7.95 18.22
CA LYS A 133 8.51 -8.69 18.17
C LYS A 133 7.64 -8.45 19.42
N LYS A 134 8.25 -8.30 20.60
CA LYS A 134 7.53 -8.05 21.85
C LYS A 134 6.86 -6.68 21.86
N ALA A 135 7.55 -5.66 21.38
CA ALA A 135 7.00 -4.32 21.24
C ALA A 135 5.87 -4.29 20.20
N ALA A 136 6.02 -4.99 19.06
CA ALA A 136 4.99 -5.11 18.04
C ALA A 136 3.72 -5.77 18.59
N ILE A 137 3.84 -6.87 19.33
CA ILE A 137 2.72 -7.53 20.02
C ILE A 137 2.03 -6.58 21.00
N ALA A 138 2.80 -5.82 21.77
CA ALA A 138 2.25 -4.85 22.72
C ALA A 138 1.46 -3.73 22.02
N GLN A 139 1.96 -3.20 20.91
CA GLN A 139 1.27 -2.19 20.09
C GLN A 139 -0.02 -2.74 19.49
N LEU A 140 0.00 -3.94 18.92
CA LEU A 140 -1.19 -4.59 18.36
C LEU A 140 -2.25 -4.85 19.46
N THR A 141 -1.82 -5.31 20.63
CA THR A 141 -2.70 -5.50 21.79
C THR A 141 -3.34 -4.18 22.22
N ARG A 142 -2.58 -3.09 22.21
CA ARG A 142 -3.09 -1.73 22.51
C ARG A 142 -4.12 -1.29 21.48
N TYR A 143 -3.90 -1.59 20.20
CA TYR A 143 -4.82 -1.27 19.12
C TYR A 143 -6.19 -1.91 19.30
N TYR A 144 -6.26 -3.11 19.88
CA TYR A 144 -7.52 -3.78 20.18
C TYR A 144 -8.24 -3.24 21.41
N LYS A 145 -7.55 -2.49 22.30
CA LYS A 145 -8.19 -1.87 23.47
C LYS A 145 -9.17 -0.77 23.03
N GLY A 146 -10.29 -0.65 23.75
CA GLY A 146 -11.29 0.38 23.48
C GLY A 146 -12.18 0.13 22.25
N LYS A 147 -11.94 -0.94 21.49
CA LYS A 147 -12.80 -1.29 20.35
C LYS A 147 -14.05 -2.05 20.84
N ALA A 148 -15.12 -1.30 21.12
CA ALA A 148 -16.36 -1.83 21.73
C ALA A 148 -17.04 -2.90 20.85
N PHE A 149 -16.98 -2.72 19.53
CA PHE A 149 -17.66 -3.59 18.56
C PHE A 149 -16.80 -4.74 18.06
N LEU A 150 -15.55 -4.88 18.55
CA LEU A 150 -14.70 -6.01 18.20
C LEU A 150 -15.20 -7.28 18.90
N PRO A 151 -15.44 -8.40 18.18
CA PRO A 151 -15.88 -9.66 18.77
C PRO A 151 -14.89 -10.15 19.83
N LYS A 152 -15.40 -10.61 20.99
CA LYS A 152 -14.53 -11.18 22.04
C LYS A 152 -13.77 -12.41 21.52
N ALA A 153 -14.49 -13.25 20.78
CA ALA A 153 -13.92 -14.47 20.19
C ALA A 153 -12.81 -14.15 19.16
N PHE A 154 -12.89 -13.03 18.42
CA PHE A 154 -11.83 -12.60 17.53
C PHE A 154 -10.52 -12.37 18.28
N LYS A 155 -10.58 -11.65 19.40
CA LYS A 155 -9.40 -11.41 20.24
C LYS A 155 -8.78 -12.70 20.78
N SER A 156 -9.61 -13.67 21.16
CA SER A 156 -9.14 -14.96 21.71
C SER A 156 -8.63 -15.91 20.63
N GLN A 157 -9.13 -15.79 19.39
CA GLN A 157 -8.75 -16.63 18.26
C GLN A 157 -7.66 -15.99 17.40
N ASN A 158 -7.31 -14.74 17.67
CA ASN A 158 -6.26 -14.06 16.92
C ASN A 158 -4.89 -14.48 17.48
N HIS A 159 -4.12 -15.14 16.64
CA HIS A 159 -2.77 -15.60 16.94
C HIS A 159 -1.77 -14.45 16.90
N ILE A 160 -1.92 -13.47 17.81
CA ILE A 160 -1.06 -12.27 17.85
C ILE A 160 0.43 -12.65 17.91
N ALA A 161 0.74 -13.80 18.50
CA ALA A 161 2.12 -14.30 18.57
C ALA A 161 2.69 -14.73 17.21
N GLU A 162 1.84 -14.92 16.20
CA GLU A 162 2.24 -15.28 14.82
C GLU A 162 2.66 -14.07 13.99
N ILE A 163 2.65 -12.86 14.58
CA ILE A 163 3.16 -11.67 13.90
C ILE A 163 4.58 -11.89 13.39
N GLN A 164 4.81 -11.58 12.13
CA GLN A 164 6.08 -11.79 11.42
C GLN A 164 6.67 -10.45 11.02
N GLY A 165 7.99 -10.31 11.20
CA GLY A 165 8.73 -9.18 10.68
C GLY A 165 9.13 -9.45 9.24
N VAL A 166 8.73 -8.57 8.34
CA VAL A 166 8.97 -8.68 6.90
C VAL A 166 9.61 -7.39 6.41
N TYR A 167 10.70 -7.52 5.70
CA TYR A 167 11.24 -6.46 4.89
C TYR A 167 10.45 -6.42 3.58
N VAL A 168 9.65 -5.38 3.41
CA VAL A 168 8.81 -5.16 2.23
C VAL A 168 9.60 -4.37 1.19
N PRO A 169 9.53 -4.72 -0.10
CA PRO A 169 10.18 -3.99 -1.17
C PRO A 169 9.52 -2.63 -1.40
N PHE A 170 10.34 -1.60 -1.49
CA PHE A 170 9.93 -0.24 -1.84
C PHE A 170 10.85 0.34 -2.89
N TRP A 171 10.28 1.15 -3.75
CA TRP A 171 11.00 2.06 -4.62
C TRP A 171 11.02 3.45 -3.97
N LEU A 172 12.21 3.99 -3.78
CA LEU A 172 12.43 5.32 -3.22
C LEU A 172 12.81 6.27 -4.36
N TYR A 173 11.93 7.21 -4.68
CA TYR A 173 12.08 8.09 -5.82
C TYR A 173 12.66 9.44 -5.41
N ASP A 174 13.66 9.89 -6.18
CA ASP A 174 14.19 11.24 -6.13
C ASP A 174 13.65 12.03 -7.33
N ALA A 175 13.27 13.28 -7.10
CA ALA A 175 12.74 14.15 -8.15
C ALA A 175 13.01 15.63 -7.88
N LYS A 176 12.89 16.42 -8.95
CA LYS A 176 12.77 17.88 -8.90
C LYS A 176 11.43 18.28 -9.49
N ALA A 177 10.79 19.27 -8.91
CA ALA A 177 9.54 19.80 -9.41
C ALA A 177 9.66 21.32 -9.58
N ASP A 178 9.17 21.81 -10.71
CA ASP A 178 8.98 23.23 -10.97
C ASP A 178 7.50 23.50 -11.15
N ALA A 179 6.99 24.50 -10.45
CA ALA A 179 5.58 24.82 -10.43
C ALA A 179 5.33 26.30 -10.71
N ARG A 180 4.29 26.58 -11.49
CA ARG A 180 3.76 27.92 -11.76
C ARG A 180 2.26 27.90 -11.67
N GLY A 181 1.69 28.80 -10.86
CA GLY A 181 0.26 28.93 -10.67
C GLY A 181 -0.22 30.36 -10.87
N ARG A 182 -1.41 30.48 -11.47
CA ARG A 182 -2.17 31.72 -11.54
C ARG A 182 -3.51 31.50 -10.88
N TYR A 183 -3.85 32.39 -9.97
CA TYR A 183 -5.05 32.30 -9.14
C TYR A 183 -5.81 33.61 -9.19
N GLU A 184 -7.11 33.55 -8.99
CA GLU A 184 -7.96 34.69 -8.67
C GLU A 184 -8.14 34.74 -7.17
N GLY A 185 -7.60 35.76 -6.50
CA GLY A 185 -7.83 36.05 -5.10
C GLY A 185 -8.94 37.06 -4.92
N GLN A 186 -9.78 36.90 -3.88
CA GLN A 186 -10.87 37.82 -3.57
C GLN A 186 -10.81 38.22 -2.10
N ASN A 187 -11.01 39.50 -1.81
CA ASN A 187 -11.25 40.01 -0.49
C ASN A 187 -12.57 40.76 -0.48
N SER A 188 -13.49 40.37 0.39
CA SER A 188 -14.81 40.98 0.49
C SER A 188 -14.99 41.62 1.85
N GLU A 189 -15.36 42.89 1.83
CA GLU A 189 -15.74 43.63 3.03
C GLU A 189 -17.21 44.03 2.94
N SER A 190 -17.97 43.76 4.03
CA SER A 190 -19.37 44.11 4.11
C SER A 190 -19.59 45.12 5.23
N HIS A 191 -20.29 46.20 4.92
CA HIS A 191 -20.73 47.20 5.90
C HIS A 191 -22.20 47.53 5.71
N ARG A 192 -22.82 48.03 6.77
CA ARG A 192 -24.22 48.45 6.74
C ARG A 192 -24.31 49.94 6.38
N GLU A 193 -25.08 50.22 5.34
CA GLU A 193 -25.39 51.60 4.96
C GLU A 193 -26.92 51.79 4.95
N GLY A 194 -27.43 52.41 6.05
CA GLY A 194 -28.86 52.47 6.28
C GLY A 194 -29.51 51.10 6.48
N ASP A 195 -30.49 50.78 5.63
CA ASP A 195 -31.17 49.47 5.66
C ASP A 195 -30.52 48.42 4.73
N TYR A 196 -29.42 48.74 4.04
CA TYR A 196 -28.74 47.90 3.12
C TYR A 196 -27.43 47.33 3.70
N MET A 197 -27.09 46.11 3.31
CA MET A 197 -25.75 45.57 3.46
C MET A 197 -25.00 45.76 2.13
N VAL A 198 -23.96 46.57 2.16
CA VAL A 198 -23.09 46.78 0.99
C VAL A 198 -21.87 45.90 1.12
N THR A 199 -21.64 45.03 0.12
CA THR A 199 -20.46 44.19 0.05
C THR A 199 -19.59 44.67 -1.11
N THR A 200 -18.35 45.05 -0.81
CA THR A 200 -17.35 45.38 -1.79
C THR A 200 -16.36 44.21 -1.91
N THR A 201 -16.23 43.67 -3.12
CA THR A 201 -15.29 42.57 -3.40
C THR A 201 -14.15 43.13 -4.29
N GLN A 202 -12.93 42.94 -3.82
CA GLN A 202 -11.71 43.25 -4.55
C GLN A 202 -11.15 41.96 -5.16
N HIS A 203 -10.83 41.99 -6.45
CA HIS A 203 -10.27 40.88 -7.19
C HIS A 203 -8.78 41.09 -7.45
N TYR A 204 -8.00 40.02 -7.29
CA TYR A 204 -6.55 40.03 -7.42
C TYR A 204 -6.08 38.95 -8.41
N ASP A 205 -5.17 39.30 -9.33
CA ASP A 205 -4.43 38.32 -10.16
C ASP A 205 -3.19 37.88 -9.38
N VAL A 206 -3.26 36.69 -8.80
CA VAL A 206 -2.20 36.16 -7.92
C VAL A 206 -1.36 35.17 -8.71
N ARG A 207 -0.06 35.43 -8.79
CA ARG A 207 0.90 34.53 -9.46
C ARG A 207 1.89 34.01 -8.44
N ARG A 208 2.14 32.70 -8.54
CA ARG A 208 3.11 31.98 -7.70
C ARG A 208 3.96 31.10 -8.57
N GLU A 209 5.23 31.05 -8.26
CA GLU A 209 6.16 30.09 -8.84
C GLU A 209 7.15 29.63 -7.79
N GLY A 210 7.65 28.39 -7.95
CA GLY A 210 8.61 27.83 -7.05
C GLY A 210 9.12 26.49 -7.55
N SER A 211 10.16 26.01 -6.90
CA SER A 211 10.71 24.69 -7.12
C SER A 211 10.74 23.88 -5.83
N ALA A 212 10.58 22.57 -5.94
CA ALA A 212 10.69 21.63 -4.85
C ALA A 212 11.66 20.50 -5.23
N ALA A 213 12.38 19.97 -4.24
CA ALA A 213 13.19 18.78 -4.40
C ALA A 213 12.60 17.67 -3.51
N PHE A 214 12.44 16.51 -4.07
CA PHE A 214 11.97 15.32 -3.39
C PHE A 214 13.11 14.31 -3.27
N ALA A 215 13.28 13.76 -2.08
CA ALA A 215 14.26 12.71 -1.83
C ALA A 215 13.59 11.53 -1.17
N LYS A 216 13.76 10.34 -1.76
CA LYS A 216 13.30 9.06 -1.23
C LYS A 216 11.78 9.00 -0.99
N VAL A 217 10.98 9.49 -1.95
CA VAL A 217 9.52 9.32 -1.91
C VAL A 217 9.19 7.84 -2.06
N PRO A 218 8.62 7.19 -1.03
CA PRO A 218 8.43 5.76 -1.05
C PRO A 218 7.20 5.36 -1.86
N VAL A 219 7.32 4.25 -2.58
CA VAL A 219 6.20 3.53 -3.19
C VAL A 219 6.49 2.05 -3.04
N ASP A 220 5.58 1.29 -2.43
CA ASP A 220 5.74 -0.15 -2.29
C ASP A 220 5.74 -0.85 -3.66
N GLY A 221 6.65 -1.81 -3.79
CA GLY A 221 6.84 -2.61 -5.00
C GLY A 221 6.21 -4.00 -4.90
N SER A 222 5.15 -4.17 -4.08
CA SER A 222 4.50 -5.45 -3.86
C SER A 222 2.99 -5.37 -4.06
N SER A 223 2.46 -6.07 -5.05
CA SER A 223 1.02 -6.19 -5.30
C SER A 223 0.27 -7.01 -4.24
N LYS A 224 1.00 -7.65 -3.29
CA LYS A 224 0.44 -8.53 -2.25
C LYS A 224 -0.24 -7.75 -1.13
N MET A 225 0.16 -6.50 -0.93
CA MET A 225 -0.41 -5.60 0.07
C MET A 225 -1.27 -4.53 -0.60
N PRO A 226 -2.41 -4.16 0.01
CA PRO A 226 -3.10 -2.97 -0.45
C PRO A 226 -2.20 -1.74 -0.30
N ASN A 227 -2.02 -0.97 -1.36
CA ASN A 227 -1.22 0.27 -1.35
C ASN A 227 -1.65 1.22 -0.22
N THR A 228 -2.97 1.27 0.07
CA THR A 228 -3.53 2.07 1.18
C THR A 228 -3.00 1.65 2.55
N HIS A 229 -2.63 0.38 2.74
CA HIS A 229 -2.02 -0.09 3.99
C HIS A 229 -0.58 0.38 4.09
N MET A 230 0.18 0.29 2.98
CA MET A 230 1.57 0.72 2.95
C MET A 230 1.69 2.24 3.11
N ASP A 231 0.84 3.01 2.45
CA ASP A 231 0.77 4.47 2.62
C ASP A 231 0.37 4.86 4.06
N ALA A 232 -0.52 4.11 4.71
CA ALA A 232 -1.02 4.43 6.05
C ALA A 232 0.00 4.18 7.17
N ILE A 233 0.98 3.31 6.98
CA ILE A 233 2.05 3.07 7.98
C ILE A 233 3.21 4.06 7.86
N GLU A 234 3.25 4.92 6.85
CA GLU A 234 4.22 6.01 6.75
C GLU A 234 4.00 7.07 7.86
N PRO A 235 5.00 7.89 8.22
CA PRO A 235 6.31 7.99 7.61
C PRO A 235 7.33 6.99 8.17
N PHE A 236 8.36 6.71 7.38
CA PHE A 236 9.60 6.09 7.82
C PHE A 236 10.68 7.15 8.03
N ASP A 237 11.55 6.92 9.01
CA ASP A 237 12.71 7.79 9.25
C ASP A 237 13.91 7.29 8.42
N TYR A 238 14.14 7.95 7.30
CA TYR A 238 15.25 7.61 6.38
C TYR A 238 16.64 8.02 6.89
N GLY A 239 16.73 8.72 8.04
CA GLY A 239 18.01 8.97 8.70
C GLY A 239 18.73 7.68 9.13
N ASP A 240 17.97 6.61 9.33
CA ASP A 240 18.51 5.29 9.67
C ASP A 240 18.75 4.36 8.47
N LEU A 241 18.49 4.82 7.25
CA LEU A 241 18.68 4.04 6.02
C LEU A 241 20.16 3.64 5.89
N LYS A 242 20.41 2.35 5.66
CA LYS A 242 21.74 1.78 5.51
C LYS A 242 21.91 1.18 4.10
N PRO A 243 23.15 1.10 3.59
CA PRO A 243 23.44 0.21 2.46
C PRO A 243 22.98 -1.20 2.80
N PHE A 244 22.40 -1.89 1.83
CA PHE A 244 21.89 -3.24 2.05
C PHE A 244 23.02 -4.20 2.47
N SER A 245 22.74 -5.00 3.48
CA SER A 245 23.57 -6.13 3.90
C SER A 245 22.67 -7.27 4.38
N THR A 246 23.02 -8.50 4.05
CA THR A 246 22.34 -9.70 4.51
C THR A 246 22.37 -9.86 6.02
N ALA A 247 23.34 -9.19 6.71
CA ALA A 247 23.43 -9.16 8.17
C ALA A 247 22.20 -8.59 8.88
N TYR A 248 21.31 -7.90 8.17
CA TYR A 248 20.04 -7.38 8.73
C TYR A 248 18.86 -8.35 8.58
N LEU A 249 19.02 -9.45 7.85
CA LEU A 249 17.95 -10.42 7.59
C LEU A 249 17.69 -11.44 8.71
N PRO A 250 18.66 -11.84 9.57
CA PRO A 250 18.43 -12.89 10.58
C PRO A 250 17.20 -12.62 11.44
N GLY A 251 16.27 -13.60 11.49
CA GLY A 251 15.01 -13.53 12.22
C GLY A 251 13.88 -12.79 11.51
N TYR A 252 14.08 -12.31 10.29
CA TYR A 252 13.11 -11.62 9.46
C TYR A 252 12.98 -12.27 8.08
N LEU A 253 11.84 -12.07 7.46
CA LEU A 253 11.62 -12.40 6.06
C LEU A 253 11.88 -11.16 5.21
N ALA A 254 12.33 -11.32 3.99
CA ALA A 254 12.36 -10.25 3.00
C ALA A 254 11.50 -10.66 1.81
N ASP A 255 10.55 -9.81 1.42
CA ASP A 255 9.78 -9.99 0.20
C ASP A 255 10.53 -9.40 -0.98
N ARG A 256 10.32 -9.97 -2.15
CA ARG A 256 10.86 -9.48 -3.40
C ARG A 256 9.77 -8.71 -4.15
N TYR A 257 10.16 -7.59 -4.79
CA TYR A 257 9.21 -6.82 -5.59
C TYR A 257 8.62 -7.69 -6.72
N ASP A 258 7.36 -7.46 -7.02
CA ASP A 258 6.62 -7.97 -8.18
C ASP A 258 6.06 -6.83 -9.05
N GLU A 259 6.14 -5.58 -8.55
CA GLU A 259 5.94 -4.36 -9.32
C GLU A 259 7.29 -3.62 -9.42
N ASP A 260 7.78 -3.44 -10.64
CA ASP A 260 9.05 -2.75 -10.89
C ASP A 260 8.95 -1.23 -10.69
N ALA A 261 10.09 -0.53 -10.77
CA ALA A 261 10.14 0.91 -10.59
C ALA A 261 9.29 1.66 -11.63
N ASP A 262 9.21 1.16 -12.86
CA ASP A 262 8.47 1.81 -13.92
C ASP A 262 6.96 1.67 -13.71
N ALA A 263 6.50 0.51 -13.25
CA ALA A 263 5.10 0.29 -12.88
C ALA A 263 4.66 1.19 -11.69
N CYS A 264 5.56 1.40 -10.72
CA CYS A 264 5.33 2.23 -9.56
C CYS A 264 5.47 3.75 -9.82
N ALA A 265 6.13 4.15 -10.92
CA ALA A 265 6.49 5.54 -11.22
C ALA A 265 5.29 6.50 -11.27
N GLU A 266 4.15 6.06 -11.80
CA GLU A 266 2.93 6.88 -11.87
C GLU A 266 2.38 7.24 -10.47
N ARG A 267 2.48 6.31 -9.49
CA ARG A 267 2.07 6.59 -8.10
C ARG A 267 3.02 7.60 -7.46
N ALA A 268 4.33 7.43 -7.67
CA ALA A 268 5.35 8.36 -7.19
C ALA A 268 5.13 9.76 -7.78
N TYR A 269 4.95 9.85 -9.10
CA TYR A 269 4.68 11.10 -9.80
C TYR A 269 3.47 11.84 -9.21
N ARG A 270 2.34 11.14 -9.03
CA ARG A 270 1.12 11.73 -8.45
C ARG A 270 1.34 12.26 -7.03
N ARG A 271 2.07 11.52 -6.19
CA ARG A 271 2.38 11.97 -4.82
C ARG A 271 3.19 13.26 -4.83
N MET A 272 4.23 13.33 -5.67
CA MET A 272 5.09 14.51 -5.79
C MET A 272 4.36 15.68 -6.45
N TYR A 273 3.55 15.43 -7.48
CA TYR A 273 2.71 16.43 -8.13
C TYR A 273 1.75 17.08 -7.13
N ASN A 274 0.98 16.26 -6.39
CA ASN A 274 0.01 16.75 -5.40
C ASN A 274 0.71 17.53 -4.29
N SER A 275 1.83 17.00 -3.76
CA SER A 275 2.61 17.71 -2.72
C SER A 275 3.15 19.06 -3.22
N THR A 276 3.53 19.16 -4.49
CA THR A 276 3.99 20.42 -5.10
C THR A 276 2.82 21.38 -5.29
N ALA A 277 1.65 20.92 -5.73
CA ALA A 277 0.44 21.70 -5.85
C ALA A 277 -0.01 22.26 -4.49
N ASP A 278 -0.05 21.41 -3.47
CA ASP A 278 -0.42 21.79 -2.11
C ASP A 278 0.56 22.85 -1.55
N ALA A 279 1.86 22.66 -1.76
CA ALA A 279 2.88 23.61 -1.33
C ALA A 279 2.73 24.96 -2.06
N LEU A 280 2.47 24.96 -3.36
CA LEU A 280 2.24 26.17 -4.13
C LEU A 280 0.97 26.89 -3.65
N HIS A 281 -0.12 26.15 -3.48
CA HIS A 281 -1.39 26.68 -2.97
C HIS A 281 -1.25 27.25 -1.56
N ALA A 282 -0.47 26.62 -0.68
CA ALA A 282 -0.20 27.13 0.67
C ALA A 282 0.46 28.52 0.68
N THR A 283 1.11 28.92 -0.42
CA THR A 283 1.70 30.28 -0.58
C THR A 283 0.69 31.36 -0.96
N THR A 284 -0.55 31.00 -1.26
CA THR A 284 -1.59 31.94 -1.72
C THR A 284 -2.43 32.52 -0.58
N GLY A 285 -2.00 32.44 0.66
CA GLY A 285 -2.71 32.99 1.82
C GLY A 285 -2.89 34.52 1.77
N GLY A 286 -3.83 35.03 2.55
CA GLY A 286 -4.12 36.46 2.68
C GLY A 286 -5.33 36.96 1.88
N TYR A 287 -6.07 36.04 1.25
CA TYR A 287 -7.33 36.31 0.57
C TYR A 287 -8.49 35.63 1.27
N SER A 288 -9.70 36.22 1.22
CA SER A 288 -10.91 35.61 1.77
C SER A 288 -11.31 34.36 0.98
N GLU A 289 -11.12 34.43 -0.33
CA GLU A 289 -11.32 33.32 -1.27
C GLU A 289 -10.20 33.31 -2.29
N ILE A 290 -9.81 32.10 -2.76
CA ILE A 290 -8.83 31.93 -3.82
C ILE A 290 -9.23 30.77 -4.72
N HIS A 291 -9.17 31.04 -6.03
CA HIS A 291 -9.55 30.07 -7.06
C HIS A 291 -8.40 29.89 -8.05
N PRO A 292 -7.99 28.63 -8.35
CA PRO A 292 -6.98 28.38 -9.36
C PRO A 292 -7.53 28.70 -10.77
N ILE A 293 -6.79 29.50 -11.54
CA ILE A 293 -7.08 29.75 -12.96
C ILE A 293 -6.29 28.78 -13.84
N SER A 294 -4.99 28.61 -13.52
CA SER A 294 -4.12 27.69 -14.22
C SER A 294 -2.95 27.29 -13.34
N GLU A 295 -2.59 26.02 -13.41
CA GLU A 295 -1.42 25.47 -12.75
C GLU A 295 -0.60 24.67 -13.77
N ASN A 296 0.70 24.86 -13.76
CA ASN A 296 1.64 24.09 -14.56
C ASN A 296 2.71 23.57 -13.60
N ILE A 297 2.67 22.27 -13.35
CA ILE A 297 3.60 21.57 -12.48
C ILE A 297 4.32 20.52 -13.32
N ASN A 298 5.63 20.63 -13.38
CA ASN A 298 6.49 19.65 -14.02
C ASN A 298 7.30 18.93 -12.95
N VAL A 299 7.17 17.61 -12.88
CA VAL A 299 7.96 16.75 -11.98
C VAL A 299 8.92 15.94 -12.84
N ASP A 300 10.20 16.11 -12.59
CA ASP A 300 11.30 15.40 -13.23
C ASP A 300 11.86 14.37 -12.24
N MET A 301 11.48 13.10 -12.42
CA MET A 301 11.97 11.98 -11.61
C MET A 301 13.38 11.61 -12.08
N THR A 302 14.35 11.69 -11.18
CA THR A 302 15.77 11.49 -11.51
C THR A 302 16.22 10.06 -11.24
N HIS A 303 15.92 9.51 -10.07
CA HIS A 303 16.36 8.17 -9.65
C HIS A 303 15.24 7.42 -8.93
N ALA A 304 15.28 6.09 -9.05
CA ALA A 304 14.48 5.16 -8.24
C ALA A 304 15.41 4.13 -7.60
N HIS A 305 15.44 4.09 -6.29
CA HIS A 305 16.30 3.20 -5.51
C HIS A 305 15.49 2.04 -4.93
N TYR A 306 15.95 0.82 -5.13
CA TYR A 306 15.36 -0.37 -4.52
C TYR A 306 15.75 -0.44 -3.04
N ALA A 307 14.78 -0.44 -2.15
CA ALA A 307 14.97 -0.50 -0.71
C ALA A 307 14.08 -1.54 -0.04
N LEU A 308 14.53 -2.08 1.08
CA LEU A 308 13.75 -2.93 1.97
C LEU A 308 13.37 -2.15 3.23
N LEU A 309 12.05 -2.01 3.48
CA LEU A 309 11.53 -1.30 4.65
C LEU A 309 10.90 -2.27 5.65
N PRO A 310 11.05 -2.01 6.97
CA PRO A 310 10.63 -2.95 8.02
C PRO A 310 9.14 -2.85 8.29
N VAL A 311 8.42 -3.94 8.14
CA VAL A 311 6.98 -4.04 8.41
C VAL A 311 6.68 -5.27 9.25
N TRP A 312 6.01 -5.08 10.38
CA TRP A 312 5.41 -6.17 11.14
C TRP A 312 4.07 -6.51 10.53
N MET A 313 3.87 -7.77 10.16
CA MET A 313 2.66 -8.26 9.48
C MET A 313 1.97 -9.34 10.29
N LEU A 314 0.66 -9.30 10.32
CA LEU A 314 -0.18 -10.37 10.87
C LEU A 314 -1.36 -10.62 9.96
N HIS A 315 -1.44 -11.82 9.44
CA HIS A 315 -2.61 -12.34 8.74
C HIS A 315 -3.47 -13.15 9.71
N THR A 316 -4.77 -12.84 9.77
CA THR A 316 -5.73 -13.55 10.63
C THR A 316 -7.00 -13.85 9.84
N ARG A 317 -7.48 -15.08 9.91
CA ARG A 317 -8.74 -15.49 9.32
C ARG A 317 -9.84 -15.56 10.37
N TRP A 318 -10.99 -14.91 10.09
CA TRP A 318 -12.14 -14.89 10.98
C TRP A 318 -13.45 -14.97 10.20
N LYS A 319 -14.29 -16.00 10.46
CA LYS A 319 -15.58 -16.24 9.77
C LYS A 319 -15.43 -16.17 8.25
N ASP A 320 -14.47 -16.91 7.71
CA ASP A 320 -14.12 -17.01 6.29
C ASP A 320 -13.71 -15.68 5.61
N LYS A 321 -13.32 -14.70 6.42
CA LYS A 321 -12.74 -13.45 5.95
C LYS A 321 -11.30 -13.31 6.45
N ASP A 322 -10.47 -12.82 5.56
CA ASP A 322 -9.07 -12.53 5.86
C ASP A 322 -8.94 -11.09 6.38
N PHE A 323 -8.14 -10.93 7.44
CA PHE A 323 -7.82 -9.66 8.06
C PHE A 323 -6.31 -9.53 8.09
N LEU A 324 -5.82 -8.49 7.46
CA LEU A 324 -4.39 -8.21 7.36
C LEU A 324 -4.06 -6.97 8.18
N PHE A 325 -3.02 -7.08 9.00
CA PHE A 325 -2.48 -5.99 9.81
C PHE A 325 -1.06 -5.72 9.36
N ALA A 326 -0.75 -4.44 9.18
CA ALA A 326 0.59 -3.98 8.90
C ALA A 326 1.00 -2.92 9.93
N MET A 327 2.24 -2.98 10.39
CA MET A 327 2.79 -2.03 11.34
C MET A 327 4.19 -1.62 10.93
N ASN A 328 4.46 -0.33 10.91
CA ASN A 328 5.78 0.22 10.69
C ASN A 328 6.77 -0.30 11.75
N GLY A 329 7.84 -0.96 11.30
CA GLY A 329 8.84 -1.59 12.17
C GLY A 329 9.75 -0.61 12.92
N GLN A 330 9.69 0.70 12.61
CA GLN A 330 10.40 1.75 13.34
C GLN A 330 9.47 2.48 14.31
N THR A 331 8.32 2.96 13.83
CA THR A 331 7.46 3.90 14.57
C THR A 331 6.34 3.20 15.34
N GLY A 332 5.99 1.97 14.97
CA GLY A 332 4.86 1.25 15.52
C GLY A 332 3.50 1.75 15.00
N ARG A 333 3.48 2.63 13.99
CA ARG A 333 2.24 3.07 13.34
C ARG A 333 1.60 1.87 12.66
N LEU A 334 0.33 1.61 12.98
CA LEU A 334 -0.36 0.39 12.64
C LEU A 334 -1.65 0.69 11.88
N ILE A 335 -1.91 -0.11 10.86
CA ILE A 335 -3.18 -0.21 10.13
C ILE A 335 -3.65 -1.66 10.13
N GLY A 336 -4.94 -1.87 10.06
CA GLY A 336 -5.53 -3.20 9.89
C GLY A 336 -7.04 -3.13 10.01
N ASP A 337 -7.69 -4.02 9.28
CA ASP A 337 -9.14 -4.14 9.28
C ASP A 337 -9.60 -4.94 10.50
N LEU A 338 -10.66 -4.46 11.14
CA LEU A 338 -11.25 -5.12 12.30
C LEU A 338 -12.67 -5.60 11.99
N PRO A 339 -13.01 -6.85 12.34
CA PRO A 339 -14.38 -7.31 12.21
C PRO A 339 -15.30 -6.58 13.19
N VAL A 340 -16.47 -6.23 12.70
CA VAL A 340 -17.53 -5.61 13.52
C VAL A 340 -18.58 -6.65 13.90
N ASP A 341 -18.83 -6.78 15.19
CA ASP A 341 -19.89 -7.62 15.72
C ASP A 341 -21.23 -6.89 15.61
N LYS A 342 -22.00 -7.26 14.58
CA LYS A 342 -23.32 -6.65 14.32
C LYS A 342 -24.29 -6.80 15.51
N SER A 343 -24.22 -7.90 16.27
CA SER A 343 -25.08 -8.14 17.43
C SER A 343 -24.75 -7.16 18.56
N ARG A 344 -23.47 -6.84 18.75
CA ARG A 344 -23.04 -5.83 19.72
C ARG A 344 -23.43 -4.42 19.28
N VAL A 345 -23.32 -4.11 17.99
CA VAL A 345 -23.79 -2.82 17.47
C VAL A 345 -25.27 -2.65 17.74
N ALA A 346 -26.09 -3.67 17.46
CA ALA A 346 -27.53 -3.65 17.73
C ALA A 346 -27.84 -3.52 19.24
N ALA A 347 -27.12 -4.23 20.09
CA ALA A 347 -27.28 -4.14 21.55
C ALA A 347 -26.90 -2.74 22.07
N TRP A 348 -25.82 -2.14 21.59
CA TRP A 348 -25.42 -0.78 21.92
C TRP A 348 -26.43 0.25 21.43
N PHE A 349 -26.92 0.10 20.20
CA PHE A 349 -27.96 0.97 19.64
C PHE A 349 -29.23 0.90 20.48
N ALA A 350 -29.71 -0.31 20.80
CA ALA A 350 -30.89 -0.48 21.66
C ALA A 350 -30.65 0.08 23.07
N GLY A 351 -29.48 -0.13 23.66
CA GLY A 351 -29.10 0.34 24.98
C GLY A 351 -29.03 1.87 25.11
N ILE A 352 -28.77 2.58 24.00
CA ILE A 352 -28.76 4.04 23.96
C ILE A 352 -30.14 4.60 23.56
N SER A 353 -30.75 4.03 22.51
CA SER A 353 -32.00 4.57 21.96
C SER A 353 -33.19 4.35 22.85
N LEU A 354 -33.30 3.20 23.53
CA LEU A 354 -34.44 2.92 24.40
C LEU A 354 -34.54 3.88 25.62
N PRO A 355 -33.45 4.14 26.38
CA PRO A 355 -33.49 5.14 27.45
C PRO A 355 -33.78 6.57 26.95
N LEU A 356 -33.16 6.92 25.78
CA LEU A 356 -33.38 8.23 25.18
C LEU A 356 -34.84 8.43 24.77
N MET A 357 -35.46 7.43 24.16
CA MET A 357 -36.90 7.42 23.82
C MET A 357 -37.75 7.51 25.05
N ALA A 358 -37.42 6.80 26.14
CA ALA A 358 -38.16 6.87 27.41
C ALA A 358 -38.09 8.28 28.02
N VAL A 359 -36.92 8.92 28.01
CA VAL A 359 -36.74 10.30 28.49
C VAL A 359 -37.54 11.29 27.63
N LEU A 360 -37.48 11.17 26.31
CA LEU A 360 -38.25 12.01 25.39
C LEU A 360 -39.76 11.84 25.58
N ALA A 361 -40.21 10.59 25.70
CA ALA A 361 -41.63 10.32 25.95
C ALA A 361 -42.09 10.91 27.30
N PHE A 362 -41.27 10.82 28.35
CA PHE A 362 -41.56 11.43 29.65
C PHE A 362 -41.65 12.96 29.56
N LEU A 363 -40.72 13.59 28.82
CA LEU A 363 -40.72 15.05 28.62
C LEU A 363 -41.91 15.57 27.79
N LEU A 364 -42.43 14.73 26.88
CA LEU A 364 -43.62 15.06 26.08
C LEU A 364 -44.94 14.84 26.82
N LEU A 365 -44.92 14.11 27.92
CA LEU A 365 -46.09 13.85 28.79
C LEU A 365 -46.20 14.82 30.00
N LEU A 366 -45.14 15.59 30.24
CA LEU A 366 -45.11 16.71 31.20
C LEU A 366 -45.54 18.02 30.54
#